data_e5b0bb265ad74f5dfffecc783103611a
#
_entry.id   e5b0bb265ad74f5dfffecc783103611a
#
_cell.length_a   1.000
_cell.length_b   1.000
_cell.length_c   1.000
_cell.angle_alpha   90.00
_cell.angle_beta   90.00
_cell.angle_gamma   90.00
#
_symmetry.space_group_name_H-M   'P 1'
#
loop_
_entity.id
_entity.type
_entity.pdbx_description
1 polymer ?
#
loop_
_entity_poly.entity_id
_entity_poly.type
_entity_poly.pdbx_seq_one_letter_code
_entity_poly.pdbx_strand_id
1 'polypeptide(L)'
;MLRQLTLINIKGLIGRKASNGKKKFRMPTWLIVVLIGVLLVASFFTMFYEFAKSFYSAAMGWMYFSILGTMTFGFMLMTNIAMAEGQLFESKYNDMLLSMPIKSHHILLSRLIAMLMYDYFIQATMLIPALAAWIMVSGKIGSFFINALIVSIFWPLLTLAIGAIIGFGLYRIFARSAHKNLLKIIMTFGMIGLYYYFTFKMEMAMAEGGDLAPIGNALSKLKFTEWYGKGIMHTNVKYMLLIIGIAVAAIALVFVIVNSFYIKAITINGVVVAKRTYKEKPVRERSVMAALWSRELKRFGAYFTYLINNLMGIIMILAFAVFMIIKGGSLFKELVDLTQGERELVTGLVAGGGMAAGCFMCCTFGVSGSSISLEGPCLDHLKSLPIRTRDIINSKLLFHYSLIAPALLVLSIVLCVVCRFDWKLAACCILLPQAFLIFSDMLGMLVGLFYPKLNWTNEAEVVKRSMAVMVQMFGSMAVLGIGIAAYFLFAAEHIQMDTYYMISTAALFVLAAILYYVIMHFGARKYEKLGG
;
A
#
# COMPACT_ATOMS: atom_id res chain seq x y z
N MET A 1 -33.56 0.21 -10.06
CA MET A 1 -32.60 1.31 -10.25
C MET A 1 -31.47 1.27 -9.21
N LEU A 2 -31.71 1.34 -7.90
CA LEU A 2 -30.67 1.25 -6.86
C LEU A 2 -29.80 -0.01 -7.00
N ARG A 3 -30.40 -1.20 -7.16
CA ARG A 3 -29.69 -2.47 -7.36
C ARG A 3 -28.71 -2.42 -8.55
N GLN A 4 -29.12 -1.83 -9.67
CA GLN A 4 -28.27 -1.72 -10.87
C GLN A 4 -27.09 -0.78 -10.64
N LEU A 5 -27.33 0.40 -10.00
CA LEU A 5 -26.27 1.35 -9.63
C LEU A 5 -25.27 0.72 -8.67
N THR A 6 -25.74 0.02 -7.65
CA THR A 6 -24.87 -0.68 -6.68
C THR A 6 -24.02 -1.75 -7.38
N LEU A 7 -24.61 -2.56 -8.26
CA LEU A 7 -23.86 -3.57 -9.04
C LEU A 7 -22.81 -2.95 -9.95
N ILE A 8 -23.09 -1.79 -10.55
CA ILE A 8 -22.12 -1.07 -11.39
C ILE A 8 -20.97 -0.55 -10.53
N ASN A 9 -21.26 0.02 -9.37
CA ASN A 9 -20.24 0.51 -8.43
C ASN A 9 -19.37 -0.64 -7.90
N ILE A 10 -19.96 -1.76 -7.48
CA ILE A 10 -19.22 -2.96 -7.04
C ILE A 10 -18.36 -3.54 -8.17
N LYS A 11 -18.91 -3.67 -9.38
CA LYS A 11 -18.14 -4.12 -10.55
C LYS A 11 -16.99 -3.16 -10.90
N GLY A 12 -17.17 -1.86 -10.66
CA GLY A 12 -16.12 -0.85 -10.79
C GLY A 12 -14.98 -1.04 -9.79
N LEU A 13 -15.29 -1.44 -8.55
CA LEU A 13 -14.30 -1.74 -7.51
C LEU A 13 -13.50 -3.03 -7.81
N ILE A 14 -14.17 -4.07 -8.32
CA ILE A 14 -13.56 -5.38 -8.62
C ILE A 14 -12.72 -5.33 -9.92
N GLY A 15 -12.93 -4.32 -10.77
CA GLY A 15 -12.25 -4.15 -12.04
C GLY A 15 -13.04 -4.75 -13.23
N ARG A 16 -13.25 -3.96 -14.29
CA ARG A 16 -13.82 -4.41 -15.54
C ARG A 16 -12.90 -5.44 -16.20
N LYS A 17 -13.43 -6.61 -16.57
CA LYS A 17 -12.82 -7.48 -17.58
C LYS A 17 -12.66 -6.66 -18.86
N ALA A 18 -11.44 -6.29 -19.20
CA ALA A 18 -11.13 -5.80 -20.54
C ALA A 18 -11.36 -6.97 -21.51
N SER A 19 -12.49 -6.95 -22.20
CA SER A 19 -12.78 -7.81 -23.33
C SER A 19 -12.02 -7.26 -24.53
N ASN A 20 -10.79 -7.71 -24.73
CA ASN A 20 -10.15 -7.63 -26.04
C ASN A 20 -9.49 -8.97 -26.34
N GLY A 21 -10.04 -9.61 -27.35
CA GLY A 21 -9.66 -10.93 -27.80
C GLY A 21 -8.20 -11.04 -28.21
N LYS A 22 -7.51 -11.86 -27.43
CA LYS A 22 -6.49 -12.83 -27.84
C LYS A 22 -6.19 -13.65 -26.59
N LYS A 23 -6.54 -14.92 -26.61
CA LYS A 23 -6.20 -15.90 -25.57
C LYS A 23 -4.69 -16.05 -25.52
N LYS A 24 -4.03 -15.27 -24.65
CA LYS A 24 -2.68 -15.58 -24.13
C LYS A 24 -2.86 -16.14 -22.73
N PHE A 25 -2.08 -17.17 -22.42
CA PHE A 25 -2.00 -17.82 -21.11
C PHE A 25 -1.96 -16.75 -20.01
N ARG A 26 -3.07 -16.52 -19.35
CA ARG A 26 -3.20 -15.61 -18.20
C ARG A 26 -3.52 -16.49 -17.01
N MET A 27 -2.64 -16.51 -16.02
CA MET A 27 -3.08 -16.95 -14.71
C MET A 27 -4.39 -16.24 -14.39
N PRO A 28 -5.45 -16.96 -14.07
CA PRO A 28 -6.74 -16.33 -13.81
C PRO A 28 -6.57 -15.41 -12.61
N THR A 29 -6.93 -14.15 -12.77
CA THR A 29 -6.78 -13.09 -11.74
C THR A 29 -7.40 -13.50 -10.40
N TRP A 30 -8.44 -14.34 -10.44
CA TRP A 30 -9.06 -14.89 -9.24
C TRP A 30 -8.11 -15.77 -8.42
N LEU A 31 -7.22 -16.53 -9.07
CA LEU A 31 -6.26 -17.41 -8.40
C LEU A 31 -5.21 -16.60 -7.61
N ILE A 32 -4.74 -15.49 -8.18
CA ILE A 32 -3.84 -14.56 -7.50
C ILE A 32 -4.55 -13.92 -6.29
N VAL A 33 -5.80 -13.50 -6.46
CA VAL A 33 -6.60 -12.91 -5.37
C VAL A 33 -6.83 -13.92 -4.25
N VAL A 34 -7.12 -15.18 -4.60
CA VAL A 34 -7.29 -16.27 -3.61
C VAL A 34 -5.98 -16.55 -2.90
N LEU A 35 -4.86 -16.64 -3.62
CA LEU A 35 -3.55 -16.88 -3.01
C LEU A 35 -3.18 -15.78 -2.01
N ILE A 36 -3.32 -14.51 -2.41
CA ILE A 36 -3.08 -13.36 -1.52
C ILE A 36 -4.03 -13.41 -0.32
N GLY A 37 -5.31 -13.73 -0.55
CA GLY A 37 -6.29 -13.87 0.52
C GLY A 37 -5.92 -14.97 1.52
N VAL A 38 -5.48 -16.12 1.05
CA VAL A 38 -5.04 -17.23 1.91
C VAL A 38 -3.79 -16.84 2.71
N LEU A 39 -2.80 -16.19 2.08
CA LEU A 39 -1.61 -15.72 2.77
C LEU A 39 -1.92 -14.68 3.86
N LEU A 40 -2.83 -13.74 3.57
CA LEU A 40 -3.29 -12.75 4.56
C LEU A 40 -4.02 -13.42 5.73
N VAL A 41 -4.94 -14.34 5.45
CA VAL A 41 -5.67 -15.08 6.48
C VAL A 41 -4.72 -15.91 7.33
N ALA A 42 -3.72 -16.57 6.73
CA ALA A 42 -2.71 -17.34 7.46
C ALA A 42 -1.85 -16.43 8.36
N SER A 43 -1.42 -15.28 7.87
CA SER A 43 -0.63 -14.32 8.64
C SER A 43 -1.42 -13.74 9.83
N PHE A 44 -2.68 -13.37 9.62
CA PHE A 44 -3.57 -12.94 10.71
C PHE A 44 -3.88 -14.08 11.69
N PHE A 45 -4.00 -15.32 11.21
CA PHE A 45 -4.25 -16.47 12.07
C PHE A 45 -3.09 -16.69 13.05
N THR A 46 -1.83 -16.66 12.59
CA THR A 46 -0.66 -16.83 13.48
C THR A 46 -0.61 -15.74 14.55
N MET A 47 -0.84 -14.49 14.17
CA MET A 47 -0.88 -13.35 15.09
C MET A 47 -2.01 -13.51 16.13
N PHE A 48 -3.23 -13.78 15.69
CA PHE A 48 -4.37 -13.94 16.59
C PHE A 48 -4.29 -15.21 17.45
N TYR A 49 -3.58 -16.23 17.00
CA TYR A 49 -3.38 -17.45 17.78
C TYR A 49 -2.49 -17.21 19.01
N GLU A 50 -1.40 -16.45 18.86
CA GLU A 50 -0.55 -16.06 19.99
C GLU A 50 -1.30 -15.12 20.95
N PHE A 51 -2.08 -14.20 20.44
CA PHE A 51 -2.94 -13.34 21.27
C PHE A 51 -3.99 -14.17 22.03
N ALA A 52 -4.64 -15.12 21.35
CA ALA A 52 -5.64 -15.99 21.98
C ALA A 52 -5.06 -16.79 23.16
N LYS A 53 -3.86 -17.36 23.02
CA LYS A 53 -3.18 -18.06 24.12
C LYS A 53 -2.97 -17.15 25.34
N SER A 54 -2.43 -15.97 25.12
CA SER A 54 -2.12 -15.02 26.20
C SER A 54 -3.38 -14.53 26.94
N PHE A 55 -4.43 -14.16 26.19
CA PHE A 55 -5.66 -13.64 26.77
C PHE A 55 -6.58 -14.73 27.35
N TYR A 56 -6.50 -15.95 26.82
CA TYR A 56 -7.26 -17.09 27.36
C TYR A 56 -6.68 -17.52 28.72
N SER A 57 -5.36 -17.62 28.85
CA SER A 57 -4.67 -17.95 30.11
C SER A 57 -4.94 -16.91 31.20
N ALA A 58 -5.10 -15.64 30.84
CA ALA A 58 -5.42 -14.55 31.75
C ALA A 58 -6.92 -14.41 32.07
N ALA A 59 -7.81 -15.26 31.50
CA ALA A 59 -9.26 -15.15 31.59
C ALA A 59 -9.84 -13.81 31.11
N MET A 60 -9.13 -13.13 30.18
CA MET A 60 -9.45 -11.78 29.67
C MET A 60 -9.94 -11.83 28.22
N GLY A 61 -10.81 -12.77 27.87
CA GLY A 61 -11.29 -12.93 26.49
C GLY A 61 -11.98 -11.71 25.89
N TRP A 62 -12.60 -10.86 26.70
CA TRP A 62 -13.18 -9.61 26.21
C TRP A 62 -12.13 -8.64 25.64
N MET A 63 -10.92 -8.64 26.22
CA MET A 63 -9.81 -7.80 25.72
C MET A 63 -9.32 -8.28 24.35
N TYR A 64 -9.25 -9.60 24.14
CA TYR A 64 -8.90 -10.19 22.85
C TYR A 64 -9.83 -9.67 21.73
N PHE A 65 -11.14 -9.73 21.96
CA PHE A 65 -12.11 -9.23 20.99
C PHE A 65 -12.12 -7.70 20.90
N SER A 66 -11.81 -6.97 21.98
CA SER A 66 -11.65 -5.51 21.92
C SER A 66 -10.45 -5.09 21.05
N ILE A 67 -9.36 -5.82 21.11
CA ILE A 67 -8.19 -5.62 20.23
C ILE A 67 -8.58 -5.87 18.79
N LEU A 68 -9.25 -6.99 18.50
CA LEU A 68 -9.78 -7.28 17.17
C LEU A 68 -10.69 -6.15 16.66
N GLY A 69 -11.60 -5.67 17.51
CA GLY A 69 -12.48 -4.54 17.22
C GLY A 69 -11.71 -3.25 16.91
N THR A 70 -10.67 -2.95 17.68
CA THR A 70 -9.83 -1.76 17.46
C THR A 70 -9.06 -1.86 16.15
N MET A 71 -8.46 -3.01 15.84
CA MET A 71 -7.72 -3.24 14.61
C MET A 71 -8.64 -3.14 13.38
N THR A 72 -9.77 -3.84 13.39
CA THR A 72 -10.73 -3.79 12.29
C THR A 72 -11.31 -2.40 12.10
N PHE A 73 -11.61 -1.68 13.20
CA PHE A 73 -12.07 -0.30 13.16
C PHE A 73 -11.03 0.62 12.49
N GLY A 74 -9.78 0.54 12.91
CA GLY A 74 -8.69 1.34 12.36
C GLY A 74 -8.51 1.14 10.85
N PHE A 75 -8.44 -0.12 10.41
CA PHE A 75 -8.29 -0.45 8.98
C PHE A 75 -9.50 0.01 8.14
N MET A 76 -10.72 -0.26 8.60
CA MET A 76 -11.91 0.18 7.89
C MET A 76 -12.04 1.71 7.87
N LEU A 77 -11.71 2.39 8.98
CA LEU A 77 -11.74 3.85 9.04
C LEU A 77 -10.75 4.47 8.05
N MET A 78 -9.51 3.97 8.01
CA MET A 78 -8.48 4.42 7.06
C MET A 78 -8.95 4.25 5.61
N THR A 79 -9.49 3.09 5.27
CA THR A 79 -9.98 2.81 3.92
C THR A 79 -11.19 3.66 3.57
N ASN A 80 -12.13 3.86 4.47
CA ASN A 80 -13.31 4.69 4.27
C ASN A 80 -12.92 6.15 4.01
N ILE A 81 -12.00 6.72 4.78
CA ILE A 81 -11.51 8.07 4.56
C ILE A 81 -10.82 8.19 3.20
N ALA A 82 -9.94 7.23 2.86
CA ALA A 82 -9.23 7.23 1.58
C ALA A 82 -10.17 7.04 0.37
N MET A 83 -11.24 6.25 0.53
CA MET A 83 -12.21 5.98 -0.54
C MET A 83 -13.29 7.06 -0.67
N ALA A 84 -13.63 7.75 0.43
CA ALA A 84 -14.75 8.70 0.47
C ALA A 84 -14.64 9.78 -0.61
N GLU A 85 -13.46 10.37 -0.80
CA GLU A 85 -13.27 11.40 -1.81
C GLU A 85 -13.53 10.88 -3.23
N GLY A 86 -12.86 9.80 -3.62
CA GLY A 86 -12.95 9.26 -4.97
C GLY A 86 -14.28 8.57 -5.28
N GLN A 87 -14.89 7.93 -4.28
CA GLN A 87 -16.14 7.20 -4.47
C GLN A 87 -17.38 8.08 -4.25
N LEU A 88 -17.38 8.92 -3.22
CA LEU A 88 -18.55 9.74 -2.91
C LEU A 88 -18.60 11.04 -3.71
N PHE A 89 -17.46 11.72 -3.92
CA PHE A 89 -17.45 13.09 -4.42
C PHE A 89 -16.77 13.29 -5.79
N GLU A 90 -15.59 12.73 -6.04
CA GLU A 90 -14.80 12.93 -7.29
C GLU A 90 -14.98 11.82 -8.34
N SER A 91 -16.10 11.14 -8.38
CA SER A 91 -16.33 10.11 -9.40
C SER A 91 -16.45 10.71 -10.79
N LYS A 92 -15.69 10.20 -11.77
CA LYS A 92 -15.75 10.59 -13.19
C LYS A 92 -17.13 10.40 -13.84
N TYR A 93 -18.00 9.62 -13.22
CA TYR A 93 -19.36 9.37 -13.69
C TYR A 93 -20.40 10.35 -13.14
N ASN A 94 -19.98 11.34 -12.32
CA ASN A 94 -20.91 12.28 -11.71
C ASN A 94 -21.74 13.03 -12.74
N ASP A 95 -21.10 13.60 -13.76
CA ASP A 95 -21.79 14.39 -14.80
C ASP A 95 -22.80 13.54 -15.57
N MET A 96 -22.44 12.31 -15.90
CA MET A 96 -23.35 11.37 -16.55
C MET A 96 -24.51 10.94 -15.65
N LEU A 97 -24.27 10.71 -14.36
CA LEU A 97 -25.31 10.30 -13.42
C LEU A 97 -26.26 11.47 -13.07
N LEU A 98 -25.74 12.69 -13.03
CA LEU A 98 -26.53 13.91 -12.76
C LEU A 98 -27.39 14.31 -13.98
N SER A 99 -26.99 13.96 -15.21
CA SER A 99 -27.80 14.19 -16.41
C SER A 99 -28.95 13.19 -16.57
N MET A 100 -28.93 12.07 -15.80
CA MET A 100 -30.02 11.09 -15.80
C MET A 100 -31.11 11.47 -14.80
N PRO A 101 -32.38 11.08 -15.01
CA PRO A 101 -33.48 11.34 -14.06
C PRO A 101 -33.40 10.44 -12.83
N ILE A 102 -32.28 10.55 -12.08
CA ILE A 102 -31.98 9.74 -10.91
C ILE A 102 -31.95 10.64 -9.69
N LYS A 103 -32.73 10.30 -8.64
CA LYS A 103 -32.71 11.04 -7.39
C LYS A 103 -31.34 10.90 -6.70
N SER A 104 -30.77 11.99 -6.20
CA SER A 104 -29.43 12.07 -5.60
C SER A 104 -29.19 11.07 -4.47
N HIS A 105 -30.21 10.81 -3.64
CA HIS A 105 -30.12 9.84 -2.55
C HIS A 105 -29.90 8.40 -3.02
N HIS A 106 -30.37 8.02 -4.21
CA HIS A 106 -30.08 6.69 -4.78
C HIS A 106 -28.62 6.57 -5.22
N ILE A 107 -28.03 7.65 -5.74
CA ILE A 107 -26.62 7.70 -6.12
C ILE A 107 -25.76 7.58 -4.86
N LEU A 108 -26.03 8.39 -3.84
CA LEU A 108 -25.31 8.35 -2.57
C LEU A 108 -25.41 6.97 -1.89
N LEU A 109 -26.64 6.42 -1.77
CA LEU A 109 -26.87 5.14 -1.14
C LEU A 109 -26.14 3.99 -1.86
N SER A 110 -26.15 3.99 -3.19
CA SER A 110 -25.43 2.97 -3.98
C SER A 110 -23.93 2.98 -3.74
N ARG A 111 -23.34 4.16 -3.49
CA ARG A 111 -21.92 4.33 -3.19
C ARG A 111 -21.57 3.93 -1.76
N LEU A 112 -22.40 4.30 -0.79
CA LEU A 112 -22.25 3.87 0.60
C LEU A 112 -22.36 2.35 0.73
N ILE A 113 -23.29 1.70 0.01
CA ILE A 113 -23.39 0.23 -0.02
C ILE A 113 -22.13 -0.40 -0.62
N ALA A 114 -21.56 0.18 -1.67
CA ALA A 114 -20.33 -0.33 -2.27
C ALA A 114 -19.13 -0.23 -1.30
N MET A 115 -19.01 0.86 -0.54
CA MET A 115 -18.00 1.02 0.52
C MET A 115 -18.25 0.04 1.66
N LEU A 116 -19.49 -0.14 2.08
CA LEU A 116 -19.88 -1.10 3.12
C LEU A 116 -19.50 -2.54 2.76
N MET A 117 -19.71 -2.94 1.51
CA MET A 117 -19.28 -4.27 1.04
C MET A 117 -17.76 -4.46 1.13
N TYR A 118 -17.00 -3.39 0.90
CA TYR A 118 -15.55 -3.43 1.08
C TYR A 118 -15.15 -3.55 2.56
N ASP A 119 -15.85 -2.85 3.45
CA ASP A 119 -15.64 -2.96 4.90
C ASP A 119 -15.95 -4.37 5.41
N TYR A 120 -17.02 -5.00 4.94
CA TYR A 120 -17.32 -6.40 5.28
C TYR A 120 -16.22 -7.35 4.81
N PHE A 121 -15.62 -7.09 3.65
CA PHE A 121 -14.49 -7.90 3.17
C PHE A 121 -13.27 -7.76 4.10
N ILE A 122 -12.90 -6.54 4.50
CA ILE A 122 -11.80 -6.29 5.45
C ILE A 122 -12.10 -6.98 6.78
N GLN A 123 -13.30 -6.80 7.30
CA GLN A 123 -13.69 -7.40 8.57
C GLN A 123 -13.64 -8.92 8.53
N ALA A 124 -14.17 -9.55 7.49
CA ALA A 124 -14.13 -11.00 7.34
C ALA A 124 -12.69 -11.55 7.30
N THR A 125 -11.77 -10.83 6.63
CA THR A 125 -10.36 -11.21 6.54
C THR A 125 -9.67 -11.27 7.90
N MET A 126 -10.11 -10.49 8.89
CA MET A 126 -9.55 -10.48 10.25
C MET A 126 -10.39 -11.31 11.23
N LEU A 127 -11.71 -11.24 11.12
CA LEU A 127 -12.63 -11.91 12.05
C LEU A 127 -12.56 -13.43 11.94
N ILE A 128 -12.52 -13.97 10.70
CA ILE A 128 -12.49 -15.42 10.48
C ILE A 128 -11.27 -16.07 11.13
N PRO A 129 -10.02 -15.62 10.88
CA PRO A 129 -8.85 -16.19 11.55
C PRO A 129 -8.85 -15.95 13.08
N ALA A 130 -9.37 -14.81 13.54
CA ALA A 130 -9.45 -14.53 14.98
C ALA A 130 -10.44 -15.47 15.69
N LEU A 131 -11.60 -15.74 15.11
CA LEU A 131 -12.56 -16.71 15.66
C LEU A 131 -11.99 -18.12 15.63
N ALA A 132 -11.34 -18.52 14.53
CA ALA A 132 -10.70 -19.83 14.43
C ALA A 132 -9.61 -20.02 15.49
N ALA A 133 -8.75 -19.01 15.68
CA ALA A 133 -7.71 -19.03 16.71
C ALA A 133 -8.29 -19.15 18.12
N TRP A 134 -9.34 -18.39 18.43
CA TRP A 134 -10.00 -18.46 19.74
C TRP A 134 -10.66 -19.80 19.99
N ILE A 135 -11.35 -20.40 18.99
CA ILE A 135 -11.94 -21.73 19.08
C ILE A 135 -10.88 -22.80 19.33
N MET A 136 -9.74 -22.74 18.64
CA MET A 136 -8.66 -23.70 18.83
C MET A 136 -8.06 -23.64 20.24
N VAL A 137 -7.92 -22.46 20.81
CA VAL A 137 -7.35 -22.29 22.15
C VAL A 137 -8.37 -22.61 23.25
N SER A 138 -9.64 -22.20 23.08
CA SER A 138 -10.69 -22.44 24.08
C SER A 138 -11.26 -23.87 24.04
N GLY A 139 -11.08 -24.59 22.94
CA GLY A 139 -11.63 -25.94 22.72
C GLY A 139 -13.15 -26.03 22.64
N LYS A 140 -13.87 -24.90 22.64
CA LYS A 140 -15.35 -24.86 22.67
C LYS A 140 -15.89 -23.79 21.73
N ILE A 141 -17.00 -24.09 21.08
CA ILE A 141 -17.81 -23.12 20.35
C ILE A 141 -18.92 -22.67 21.31
N GLY A 142 -18.75 -21.44 21.86
CA GLY A 142 -19.69 -20.86 22.83
C GLY A 142 -20.59 -19.79 22.19
N SER A 143 -21.38 -19.12 23.04
CA SER A 143 -22.26 -18.01 22.66
C SER A 143 -21.49 -16.84 22.00
N PHE A 144 -20.19 -16.70 22.28
CA PHE A 144 -19.32 -15.69 21.68
C PHE A 144 -19.30 -15.76 20.14
N PHE A 145 -19.44 -16.95 19.56
CA PHE A 145 -19.44 -17.11 18.10
C PHE A 145 -20.67 -16.44 17.47
N ILE A 146 -21.86 -16.69 18.02
CA ILE A 146 -23.11 -16.08 17.53
C ILE A 146 -23.09 -14.57 17.78
N ASN A 147 -22.63 -14.14 18.96
CA ASN A 147 -22.53 -12.72 19.32
C ASN A 147 -21.56 -12.00 18.37
N ALA A 148 -20.41 -12.62 18.05
CA ALA A 148 -19.46 -12.08 17.10
C ALA A 148 -20.07 -11.87 15.71
N LEU A 149 -20.85 -12.82 15.21
CA LEU A 149 -21.54 -12.68 13.92
C LEU A 149 -22.55 -11.53 13.95
N ILE A 150 -23.35 -11.42 15.00
CA ILE A 150 -24.35 -10.34 15.12
C ILE A 150 -23.66 -8.97 15.20
N VAL A 151 -22.70 -8.80 16.09
CA VAL A 151 -21.98 -7.51 16.26
C VAL A 151 -21.24 -7.14 14.98
N SER A 152 -20.69 -8.12 14.27
CA SER A 152 -19.95 -7.93 13.02
C SER A 152 -20.81 -7.39 11.87
N ILE A 153 -22.13 -7.58 11.90
CA ILE A 153 -23.03 -6.98 10.91
C ILE A 153 -23.11 -5.47 11.08
N PHE A 154 -23.08 -4.98 12.31
CA PHE A 154 -23.28 -3.56 12.62
C PHE A 154 -22.00 -2.76 12.77
N TRP A 155 -20.87 -3.43 13.06
CA TRP A 155 -19.57 -2.77 13.26
C TRP A 155 -19.07 -1.97 12.04
N PRO A 156 -19.15 -2.48 10.80
CA PRO A 156 -18.81 -1.71 9.61
C PRO A 156 -19.71 -0.50 9.36
N LEU A 157 -20.97 -0.53 9.79
CA LEU A 157 -21.86 0.62 9.66
C LEU A 157 -21.37 1.81 10.49
N LEU A 158 -20.84 1.54 11.69
CA LEU A 158 -20.27 2.59 12.54
C LEU A 158 -19.01 3.19 11.93
N THR A 159 -18.11 2.36 11.43
CA THR A 159 -16.86 2.82 10.80
C THR A 159 -17.12 3.58 9.52
N LEU A 160 -18.05 3.11 8.69
CA LEU A 160 -18.49 3.80 7.48
C LEU A 160 -19.08 5.17 7.79
N ALA A 161 -19.93 5.26 8.83
CA ALA A 161 -20.51 6.52 9.24
C ALA A 161 -19.45 7.55 9.64
N ILE A 162 -18.53 7.19 10.51
CA ILE A 162 -17.44 8.07 10.94
C ILE A 162 -16.52 8.42 9.76
N GLY A 163 -16.13 7.43 8.97
CA GLY A 163 -15.28 7.62 7.79
C GLY A 163 -15.90 8.52 6.73
N ALA A 164 -17.22 8.41 6.50
CA ALA A 164 -17.93 9.28 5.56
C ALA A 164 -18.01 10.74 6.03
N ILE A 165 -18.22 10.99 7.33
CA ILE A 165 -18.20 12.35 7.90
C ILE A 165 -16.82 12.97 7.78
N ILE A 166 -15.78 12.24 8.21
CA ILE A 166 -14.40 12.71 8.13
C ILE A 166 -14.04 12.95 6.67
N GLY A 167 -14.34 11.99 5.79
CA GLY A 167 -14.10 12.11 4.36
C GLY A 167 -14.81 13.30 3.72
N PHE A 168 -16.05 13.59 4.12
CA PHE A 168 -16.79 14.78 3.67
C PHE A 168 -16.14 16.08 4.15
N GLY A 169 -15.74 16.13 5.42
CA GLY A 169 -15.05 17.30 5.99
C GLY A 169 -13.73 17.59 5.27
N LEU A 170 -12.93 16.55 5.06
CA LEU A 170 -11.64 16.63 4.38
C LEU A 170 -11.79 17.01 2.91
N TYR A 171 -12.74 16.38 2.21
CA TYR A 171 -13.06 16.75 0.83
C TYR A 171 -13.36 18.26 0.73
N ARG A 172 -14.16 18.82 1.65
CA ARG A 172 -14.51 20.23 1.67
C ARG A 172 -13.32 21.16 1.92
N ILE A 173 -12.37 20.72 2.76
CA ILE A 173 -11.10 21.42 3.02
C ILE A 173 -10.18 21.33 1.81
N PHE A 174 -10.01 20.14 1.24
CA PHE A 174 -9.10 19.89 0.12
C PHE A 174 -9.59 20.53 -1.18
N ALA A 175 -10.89 20.53 -1.45
CA ALA A 175 -11.48 21.16 -2.63
C ALA A 175 -11.14 22.65 -2.75
N ARG A 176 -10.87 23.32 -1.62
CA ARG A 176 -10.51 24.75 -1.56
C ARG A 176 -9.01 25.02 -1.53
N SER A 177 -8.18 23.99 -1.37
CA SER A 177 -6.73 24.14 -1.22
C SER A 177 -5.99 24.01 -2.55
N ALA A 178 -5.03 24.94 -2.79
CA ALA A 178 -4.11 24.86 -3.92
C ALA A 178 -3.15 23.64 -3.81
N HIS A 179 -2.94 23.11 -2.60
CA HIS A 179 -2.03 22.01 -2.28
C HIS A 179 -2.76 20.74 -1.82
N LYS A 180 -3.92 20.44 -2.43
CA LYS A 180 -4.77 19.31 -2.03
C LYS A 180 -4.03 17.97 -1.93
N ASN A 181 -3.14 17.68 -2.86
CA ASN A 181 -2.37 16.43 -2.85
C ASN A 181 -1.40 16.34 -1.67
N LEU A 182 -0.74 17.45 -1.31
CA LEU A 182 0.14 17.52 -0.15
C LEU A 182 -0.61 17.27 1.16
N LEU A 183 -1.77 17.91 1.32
CA LEU A 183 -2.63 17.71 2.51
C LEU A 183 -3.11 16.26 2.63
N LYS A 184 -3.52 15.64 1.51
CA LYS A 184 -3.87 14.22 1.47
C LYS A 184 -2.72 13.31 1.91
N ILE A 185 -1.50 13.62 1.47
CA ILE A 185 -0.30 12.87 1.83
C ILE A 185 -0.04 12.98 3.33
N ILE A 186 0.03 14.19 3.87
CA ILE A 186 0.28 14.43 5.30
C ILE A 186 -0.76 13.67 6.14
N MET A 187 -2.01 13.73 5.74
CA MET A 187 -3.07 13.05 6.45
C MET A 187 -2.94 11.52 6.36
N THR A 188 -2.67 10.97 5.18
CA THR A 188 -2.51 9.52 5.00
C THR A 188 -1.34 9.01 5.85
N PHE A 189 -0.18 9.69 5.81
CA PHE A 189 0.96 9.31 6.64
C PHE A 189 0.71 9.54 8.12
N GLY A 190 -0.01 10.59 8.50
CA GLY A 190 -0.42 10.83 9.88
C GLY A 190 -1.28 9.68 10.42
N MET A 191 -2.24 9.20 9.64
CA MET A 191 -3.09 8.06 10.01
C MET A 191 -2.29 6.76 10.11
N ILE A 192 -1.41 6.48 9.13
CA ILE A 192 -0.54 5.31 9.13
C ILE A 192 0.40 5.36 10.35
N GLY A 193 1.03 6.51 10.60
CA GLY A 193 1.90 6.71 11.75
C GLY A 193 1.17 6.52 13.09
N LEU A 194 -0.05 7.04 13.20
CA LEU A 194 -0.89 6.84 14.38
C LEU A 194 -1.24 5.36 14.59
N TYR A 195 -1.59 4.65 13.51
CA TYR A 195 -1.87 3.22 13.56
C TYR A 195 -0.64 2.41 14.05
N TYR A 196 0.55 2.66 13.46
CA TYR A 196 1.77 1.97 13.87
C TYR A 196 2.21 2.36 15.28
N TYR A 197 1.99 3.60 15.72
CA TYR A 197 2.25 4.02 17.10
C TYR A 197 1.40 3.22 18.09
N PHE A 198 0.12 3.03 17.80
CA PHE A 198 -0.76 2.22 18.66
C PHE A 198 -0.36 0.75 18.67
N THR A 199 -0.09 0.14 17.49
CA THR A 199 0.35 -1.26 17.41
C THR A 199 1.66 -1.49 18.14
N PHE A 200 2.64 -0.61 17.95
CA PHE A 200 3.93 -0.70 18.66
C PHE A 200 3.78 -0.58 20.17
N LYS A 201 2.95 0.34 20.65
CA LYS A 201 2.66 0.46 22.09
C LYS A 201 1.97 -0.79 22.64
N MET A 202 1.09 -1.42 21.87
CA MET A 202 0.47 -2.69 22.27
C MET A 202 1.48 -3.83 22.32
N GLU A 203 2.37 -3.96 21.32
CA GLU A 203 3.41 -4.98 21.29
C GLU A 203 4.40 -4.82 22.46
N MET A 204 4.84 -3.59 22.74
CA MET A 204 5.70 -3.33 23.90
C MET A 204 5.03 -3.73 25.22
N ALA A 205 3.77 -3.36 25.44
CA ALA A 205 3.04 -3.72 26.66
C ALA A 205 2.86 -5.25 26.81
N MET A 206 2.82 -6.00 25.70
CA MET A 206 2.80 -7.46 25.71
C MET A 206 4.19 -8.08 25.98
N ALA A 207 5.26 -7.45 25.50
CA ALA A 207 6.64 -7.94 25.65
C ALA A 207 7.22 -7.72 27.06
N GLU A 208 6.79 -6.67 27.78
CA GLU A 208 7.32 -6.27 29.09
C GLU A 208 6.81 -7.11 30.28
N GLY A 209 6.47 -8.39 30.04
CA GLY A 209 6.24 -9.35 31.14
C GLY A 209 4.78 -9.72 31.41
N GLY A 210 3.89 -9.55 30.45
CA GLY A 210 2.52 -10.09 30.53
C GLY A 210 1.58 -9.30 31.42
N ASP A 211 1.93 -8.10 31.87
CA ASP A 211 0.95 -7.22 32.52
C ASP A 211 0.01 -6.63 31.46
N LEU A 212 -1.17 -7.20 31.35
CA LEU A 212 -2.21 -6.78 30.41
C LEU A 212 -3.02 -5.57 30.89
N ALA A 213 -2.76 -5.09 32.12
CA ALA A 213 -3.48 -3.96 32.71
C ALA A 213 -3.30 -2.64 31.94
N PRO A 214 -2.12 -2.27 31.42
CA PRO A 214 -1.96 -1.06 30.61
C PRO A 214 -2.78 -1.10 29.32
N ILE A 215 -2.87 -2.28 28.68
CA ILE A 215 -3.68 -2.48 27.47
C ILE A 215 -5.17 -2.38 27.81
N GLY A 216 -5.61 -3.01 28.88
CA GLY A 216 -6.97 -2.91 29.40
C GLY A 216 -7.37 -1.46 29.68
N ASN A 217 -6.50 -0.69 30.32
CA ASN A 217 -6.71 0.73 30.60
C ASN A 217 -6.74 1.60 29.34
N ALA A 218 -5.95 1.29 28.32
CA ALA A 218 -5.99 1.99 27.03
C ALA A 218 -7.28 1.69 26.25
N LEU A 219 -7.72 0.43 26.22
CA LEU A 219 -8.95 -0.01 25.56
C LEU A 219 -10.19 0.53 26.28
N SER A 220 -10.18 0.60 27.61
CA SER A 220 -11.31 1.14 28.39
C SER A 220 -11.54 2.64 28.17
N LYS A 221 -10.51 3.39 27.74
CA LYS A 221 -10.66 4.79 27.29
C LYS A 221 -11.45 4.88 25.98
N LEU A 222 -11.33 3.89 25.10
CA LEU A 222 -12.11 3.76 23.86
C LEU A 222 -13.35 2.91 24.11
N LYS A 223 -14.35 3.46 24.80
CA LYS A 223 -15.55 2.73 25.25
C LYS A 223 -16.23 1.90 24.16
N PHE A 224 -16.24 2.35 22.91
CA PHE A 224 -16.89 1.62 21.82
C PHE A 224 -16.17 0.30 21.48
N THR A 225 -14.82 0.24 21.59
CA THR A 225 -14.06 -1.01 21.37
C THR A 225 -14.17 -1.96 22.57
N GLU A 226 -14.24 -1.41 23.77
CA GLU A 226 -14.56 -2.17 24.99
C GLU A 226 -15.94 -2.83 24.89
N TRP A 227 -16.95 -2.09 24.43
CA TRP A 227 -18.29 -2.63 24.20
C TRP A 227 -18.30 -3.73 23.14
N TYR A 228 -17.49 -3.61 22.08
CA TYR A 228 -17.32 -4.64 21.07
C TYR A 228 -16.82 -5.95 21.69
N GLY A 229 -15.76 -5.91 22.47
CA GLY A 229 -15.20 -7.09 23.12
C GLY A 229 -16.16 -7.70 24.17
N LYS A 230 -16.76 -6.86 25.02
CA LYS A 230 -17.72 -7.30 26.03
C LYS A 230 -19.03 -7.79 25.39
N GLY A 231 -19.47 -7.20 24.29
CA GLY A 231 -20.65 -7.63 23.54
C GLY A 231 -20.47 -9.02 22.92
N ILE A 232 -19.24 -9.39 22.56
CA ILE A 232 -18.94 -10.72 22.03
C ILE A 232 -18.79 -11.75 23.15
N MET A 233 -17.99 -11.46 24.18
CA MET A 233 -17.63 -12.44 25.21
C MET A 233 -18.69 -12.59 26.31
N HIS A 234 -19.32 -11.50 26.72
CA HIS A 234 -20.32 -11.54 27.78
C HIS A 234 -21.72 -11.81 27.22
N THR A 235 -22.48 -12.62 27.95
CA THR A 235 -23.91 -12.87 27.66
C THR A 235 -24.81 -11.66 27.92
N ASN A 236 -24.23 -10.52 28.30
CA ASN A 236 -24.98 -9.30 28.58
C ASN A 236 -25.35 -8.60 27.27
N VAL A 237 -26.58 -8.77 26.84
CA VAL A 237 -27.17 -8.21 25.62
C VAL A 237 -27.06 -6.67 25.56
N LYS A 238 -26.88 -5.99 26.70
CA LYS A 238 -26.77 -4.52 26.80
C LYS A 238 -25.67 -3.94 25.88
N TYR A 239 -24.47 -4.52 25.91
CA TYR A 239 -23.34 -4.01 25.10
C TYR A 239 -23.58 -4.22 23.61
N MET A 240 -24.18 -5.34 23.25
CA MET A 240 -24.56 -5.65 21.86
C MET A 240 -25.62 -4.67 21.36
N LEU A 241 -26.67 -4.39 22.13
CA LEU A 241 -27.71 -3.42 21.78
C LEU A 241 -27.17 -1.99 21.70
N LEU A 242 -26.20 -1.61 22.54
CA LEU A 242 -25.54 -0.31 22.45
C LEU A 242 -24.80 -0.14 21.12
N ILE A 243 -24.03 -1.15 20.68
CA ILE A 243 -23.32 -1.08 19.40
C ILE A 243 -24.30 -0.99 18.24
N ILE A 244 -25.33 -1.83 18.23
CA ILE A 244 -26.37 -1.84 17.19
C ILE A 244 -27.06 -0.47 17.14
N GLY A 245 -27.51 0.04 18.28
CA GLY A 245 -28.21 1.33 18.34
C GLY A 245 -27.36 2.48 17.86
N ILE A 246 -26.09 2.56 18.32
CA ILE A 246 -25.16 3.62 17.90
C ILE A 246 -24.82 3.50 16.41
N ALA A 247 -24.57 2.29 15.90
CA ALA A 247 -24.23 2.08 14.49
C ALA A 247 -25.40 2.48 13.56
N VAL A 248 -26.63 2.07 13.89
CA VAL A 248 -27.82 2.43 13.11
C VAL A 248 -28.10 3.94 13.20
N ALA A 249 -28.01 4.53 14.38
CA ALA A 249 -28.20 5.96 14.56
C ALA A 249 -27.14 6.78 13.81
N ALA A 250 -25.87 6.37 13.89
CA ALA A 250 -24.76 7.03 13.22
C ALA A 250 -24.92 7.01 11.69
N ILE A 251 -25.22 5.86 11.09
CA ILE A 251 -25.36 5.78 9.62
C ILE A 251 -26.60 6.55 9.14
N ALA A 252 -27.69 6.53 9.89
CA ALA A 252 -28.88 7.31 9.55
C ALA A 252 -28.59 8.81 9.60
N LEU A 253 -27.96 9.30 10.66
CA LEU A 253 -27.56 10.70 10.81
C LEU A 253 -26.62 11.15 9.68
N VAL A 254 -25.62 10.34 9.37
CA VAL A 254 -24.67 10.62 8.29
C VAL A 254 -25.35 10.66 6.93
N PHE A 255 -26.25 9.73 6.68
CA PHE A 255 -27.02 9.71 5.44
C PHE A 255 -27.83 11.01 5.28
N VAL A 256 -28.51 11.50 6.33
CA VAL A 256 -29.24 12.74 6.31
C VAL A 256 -28.32 13.94 6.07
N ILE A 257 -27.22 14.05 6.81
CA ILE A 257 -26.25 15.15 6.69
C ILE A 257 -25.63 15.17 5.29
N VAL A 258 -25.05 14.05 4.86
CA VAL A 258 -24.35 14.00 3.59
C VAL A 258 -25.32 14.21 2.43
N ASN A 259 -26.52 13.62 2.46
CA ASN A 259 -27.50 13.78 1.41
C ASN A 259 -27.95 15.24 1.24
N SER A 260 -28.08 15.99 2.33
CA SER A 260 -28.47 17.40 2.30
C SER A 260 -27.44 18.29 1.57
N PHE A 261 -26.18 17.93 1.62
CA PHE A 261 -25.09 18.67 0.99
C PHE A 261 -24.54 18.01 -0.28
N TYR A 262 -25.02 16.82 -0.63
CA TYR A 262 -24.42 15.95 -1.65
C TYR A 262 -24.37 16.60 -3.04
N ILE A 263 -25.49 17.16 -3.51
CA ILE A 263 -25.54 17.83 -4.83
C ILE A 263 -24.57 19.01 -4.86
N LYS A 264 -24.58 19.85 -3.81
CA LYS A 264 -23.66 21.00 -3.74
C LYS A 264 -22.20 20.54 -3.74
N ALA A 265 -21.88 19.45 -3.06
CA ALA A 265 -20.52 18.92 -3.00
C ALA A 265 -20.05 18.42 -4.37
N ILE A 266 -20.88 17.72 -5.12
CA ILE A 266 -20.53 17.16 -6.44
C ILE A 266 -20.40 18.25 -7.51
N THR A 267 -21.25 19.30 -7.45
CA THR A 267 -21.26 20.37 -8.46
C THR A 267 -20.17 21.42 -8.25
N ILE A 268 -19.62 21.58 -7.04
CA ILE A 268 -18.56 22.57 -6.74
C ILE A 268 -17.25 22.26 -7.49
N ASN A 269 -16.98 21.01 -7.84
CA ASN A 269 -15.76 20.63 -8.54
C ASN A 269 -15.59 21.23 -9.96
N GLY A 270 -16.64 21.75 -10.56
CA GLY A 270 -16.57 22.40 -11.87
C GLY A 270 -16.11 23.86 -11.86
N VAL A 271 -16.05 24.52 -10.70
CA VAL A 271 -16.01 26.01 -10.65
C VAL A 271 -14.79 26.59 -9.90
N VAL A 272 -14.05 25.82 -9.12
CA VAL A 272 -12.85 26.36 -8.46
C VAL A 272 -11.64 26.27 -9.38
N VAL A 273 -11.68 27.03 -10.46
CA VAL A 273 -10.46 27.46 -11.14
C VAL A 273 -9.78 28.44 -10.17
N ALA A 274 -8.74 27.98 -9.49
CA ALA A 274 -7.84 28.89 -8.81
C ALA A 274 -7.48 29.99 -9.81
N LYS A 275 -7.90 31.22 -9.58
CA LYS A 275 -7.47 32.39 -10.37
C LYS A 275 -5.97 32.52 -10.22
N ARG A 276 -5.23 31.74 -11.00
CA ARG A 276 -3.81 31.93 -11.16
C ARG A 276 -3.64 33.13 -12.09
N THR A 277 -3.33 34.27 -11.55
CA THR A 277 -2.77 35.38 -12.32
C THR A 277 -1.53 34.85 -13.01
N TYR A 278 -1.58 34.79 -14.33
CA TYR A 278 -0.41 34.44 -15.15
C TYR A 278 0.65 35.50 -14.88
N LYS A 279 1.77 35.08 -14.30
CA LYS A 279 2.98 35.90 -14.22
C LYS A 279 3.93 35.41 -15.29
N GLU A 280 4.26 36.23 -16.25
CA GLU A 280 5.31 35.95 -17.22
C GLU A 280 6.59 35.61 -16.48
N LYS A 281 7.10 34.42 -16.71
CA LYS A 281 8.42 34.01 -16.23
C LYS A 281 9.36 33.98 -17.45
N PRO A 282 10.58 34.48 -17.31
CA PRO A 282 11.54 34.39 -18.39
C PRO A 282 11.72 32.92 -18.79
N VAL A 283 11.62 32.65 -20.09
CA VAL A 283 11.86 31.34 -20.65
C VAL A 283 13.33 31.01 -20.49
N ARG A 284 13.63 30.06 -19.62
CA ARG A 284 15.01 29.57 -19.44
C ARG A 284 15.20 28.37 -20.36
N GLU A 285 16.17 28.42 -21.23
CA GLU A 285 16.60 27.27 -22.02
C GLU A 285 17.08 26.16 -21.10
N ARG A 286 16.55 24.95 -21.30
CA ARG A 286 16.92 23.77 -20.56
C ARG A 286 17.31 22.67 -21.55
N SER A 287 18.24 21.79 -21.15
CA SER A 287 18.52 20.60 -21.94
C SER A 287 17.25 19.73 -22.06
N VAL A 288 17.10 19.02 -23.17
CA VAL A 288 15.96 18.14 -23.43
C VAL A 288 15.73 17.17 -22.28
N MET A 289 16.80 16.58 -21.75
CA MET A 289 16.74 15.63 -20.62
C MET A 289 16.21 16.30 -19.35
N ALA A 290 16.69 17.50 -19.01
CA ALA A 290 16.24 18.25 -17.84
C ALA A 290 14.77 18.69 -17.96
N ALA A 291 14.33 19.05 -19.17
CA ALA A 291 12.94 19.41 -19.46
C ALA A 291 12.01 18.20 -19.29
N LEU A 292 12.37 17.05 -19.83
CA LEU A 292 11.64 15.80 -19.71
C LEU A 292 11.60 15.31 -18.26
N TRP A 293 12.73 15.34 -17.54
CA TRP A 293 12.78 14.99 -16.11
C TRP A 293 11.86 15.90 -15.27
N SER A 294 11.91 17.20 -15.51
CA SER A 294 11.03 18.18 -14.85
C SER A 294 9.55 17.94 -15.13
N ARG A 295 9.22 17.46 -16.35
CA ARG A 295 7.86 17.05 -16.72
C ARG A 295 7.42 15.80 -15.93
N GLU A 296 8.28 14.79 -15.80
CA GLU A 296 8.00 13.60 -14.99
C GLU A 296 7.78 13.97 -13.52
N LEU A 297 8.58 14.88 -12.96
CA LEU A 297 8.42 15.38 -11.59
C LEU A 297 7.06 16.08 -11.39
N LYS A 298 6.65 16.92 -12.33
CA LYS A 298 5.33 17.58 -12.27
C LYS A 298 4.20 16.57 -12.36
N ARG A 299 4.32 15.55 -13.22
CA ARG A 299 3.36 14.46 -13.35
C ARG A 299 3.29 13.61 -12.11
N PHE A 300 4.43 13.32 -11.49
CA PHE A 300 4.52 12.64 -10.20
C PHE A 300 3.70 13.36 -9.12
N GLY A 301 3.85 14.67 -9.01
CA GLY A 301 3.06 15.49 -8.07
C GLY A 301 1.58 15.62 -8.42
N ALA A 302 1.19 15.45 -9.69
CA ALA A 302 -0.19 15.57 -10.13
C ALA A 302 -1.05 14.33 -9.81
N TYR A 303 -0.47 13.14 -9.86
CA TYR A 303 -1.17 11.88 -9.61
C TYR A 303 -0.99 11.39 -8.18
N PHE A 304 -2.04 11.50 -7.37
CA PHE A 304 -1.99 11.18 -5.94
C PHE A 304 -1.61 9.72 -5.67
N THR A 305 -2.23 8.77 -6.37
CA THR A 305 -1.95 7.34 -6.17
C THR A 305 -0.51 6.98 -6.54
N TYR A 306 0.02 7.61 -7.59
CA TYR A 306 1.40 7.45 -8.03
C TYR A 306 2.39 8.00 -7.00
N LEU A 307 2.10 9.20 -6.50
CA LEU A 307 2.89 9.89 -5.49
C LEU A 307 2.94 9.12 -4.17
N ILE A 308 1.78 8.72 -3.61
CA ILE A 308 1.71 8.04 -2.32
C ILE A 308 2.40 6.67 -2.34
N ASN A 309 2.24 5.93 -3.44
CA ASN A 309 2.85 4.60 -3.57
C ASN A 309 4.38 4.66 -3.53
N ASN A 310 4.98 5.64 -4.21
CA ASN A 310 6.43 5.82 -4.22
C ASN A 310 6.96 6.44 -2.93
N LEU A 311 6.29 7.47 -2.40
CA LEU A 311 6.69 8.09 -1.13
C LEU A 311 6.62 7.09 0.02
N MET A 312 5.65 6.18 0.03
CA MET A 312 5.57 5.13 1.03
C MET A 312 6.84 4.27 1.03
N GLY A 313 7.34 3.88 -0.16
CA GLY A 313 8.58 3.13 -0.30
C GLY A 313 9.79 3.88 0.26
N ILE A 314 9.93 5.14 -0.11
CA ILE A 314 11.04 5.99 0.37
C ILE A 314 10.98 6.12 1.90
N ILE A 315 9.79 6.39 2.46
CA ILE A 315 9.60 6.53 3.90
C ILE A 315 9.90 5.21 4.63
N MET A 316 9.49 4.07 4.08
CA MET A 316 9.80 2.76 4.67
C MET A 316 11.31 2.48 4.69
N ILE A 317 12.02 2.80 3.59
CA ILE A 317 13.49 2.66 3.52
C ILE A 317 14.16 3.56 4.55
N LEU A 318 13.75 4.83 4.66
CA LEU A 318 14.30 5.78 5.62
C LEU A 318 13.93 5.42 7.06
N ALA A 319 12.71 4.94 7.32
CA ALA A 319 12.30 4.46 8.63
C ALA A 319 13.15 3.26 9.08
N PHE A 320 13.44 2.33 8.16
CA PHE A 320 14.34 1.21 8.44
C PHE A 320 15.78 1.69 8.71
N ALA A 321 16.26 2.70 7.99
CA ALA A 321 17.55 3.32 8.28
C ALA A 321 17.59 3.96 9.69
N VAL A 322 16.54 4.69 10.08
CA VAL A 322 16.41 5.26 11.43
C VAL A 322 16.35 4.16 12.51
N PHE A 323 15.60 3.11 12.27
CA PHE A 323 15.55 1.94 13.16
C PHE A 323 16.95 1.33 13.34
N MET A 324 17.73 1.18 12.28
CA MET A 324 19.10 0.68 12.36
C MET A 324 20.04 1.63 13.12
N ILE A 325 19.84 2.94 13.03
CA ILE A 325 20.61 3.90 13.85
C ILE A 325 20.31 3.71 15.35
N ILE A 326 19.04 3.54 15.71
CA ILE A 326 18.60 3.49 17.13
C ILE A 326 18.91 2.13 17.76
N LYS A 327 18.62 1.05 17.06
CA LYS A 327 18.65 -0.33 17.60
C LYS A 327 19.68 -1.24 16.95
N GLY A 328 20.20 -0.89 15.77
CA GLY A 328 21.07 -1.76 14.99
C GLY A 328 22.34 -2.18 15.74
N GLY A 329 22.96 -1.28 16.47
CA GLY A 329 24.17 -1.58 17.23
C GLY A 329 23.94 -2.56 18.40
N SER A 330 22.81 -2.46 19.10
CA SER A 330 22.43 -3.40 20.17
C SER A 330 22.05 -4.77 19.61
N LEU A 331 21.26 -4.80 18.55
CA LEU A 331 20.87 -6.03 17.85
C LEU A 331 22.09 -6.76 17.27
N PHE A 332 23.04 -6.02 16.69
CA PHE A 332 24.26 -6.60 16.18
C PHE A 332 25.10 -7.27 17.26
N LYS A 333 25.26 -6.61 18.43
CA LYS A 333 25.95 -7.19 19.58
C LYS A 333 25.26 -8.46 20.10
N GLU A 334 23.94 -8.40 20.27
CA GLU A 334 23.15 -9.53 20.73
C GLU A 334 23.26 -10.74 19.79
N LEU A 335 23.24 -10.51 18.48
CA LEU A 335 23.47 -11.57 17.49
C LEU A 335 24.88 -12.17 17.57
N VAL A 336 25.91 -11.35 17.77
CA VAL A 336 27.30 -11.83 17.93
C VAL A 336 27.43 -12.65 19.22
N ASP A 337 26.79 -12.24 20.31
CA ASP A 337 26.81 -12.98 21.58
C ASP A 337 26.07 -14.32 21.46
N LEU A 338 24.94 -14.37 20.75
CA LEU A 338 24.19 -15.61 20.48
C LEU A 338 24.97 -16.62 19.62
N THR A 339 25.84 -16.17 18.73
CA THR A 339 26.64 -17.01 17.83
C THR A 339 28.02 -17.34 18.40
N GLN A 340 28.19 -17.28 19.72
CA GLN A 340 29.45 -17.60 20.42
C GLN A 340 30.66 -16.79 19.92
N GLY A 341 30.44 -15.59 19.40
CA GLY A 341 31.49 -14.67 18.97
C GLY A 341 31.91 -14.79 17.49
N GLU A 342 31.22 -15.54 16.67
CA GLU A 342 31.46 -15.63 15.22
C GLU A 342 31.06 -14.33 14.50
N ARG A 343 31.84 -13.28 14.72
CA ARG A 343 31.55 -11.93 14.22
C ARG A 343 31.49 -11.84 12.70
N GLU A 344 32.36 -12.56 12.00
CA GLU A 344 32.39 -12.52 10.52
C GLU A 344 31.10 -13.08 9.91
N LEU A 345 30.62 -14.23 10.42
CA LEU A 345 29.37 -14.83 10.00
C LEU A 345 28.19 -13.87 10.23
N VAL A 346 28.09 -13.31 11.44
CA VAL A 346 27.03 -12.36 11.80
C VAL A 346 27.09 -11.11 10.92
N THR A 347 28.29 -10.58 10.67
CA THR A 347 28.46 -9.40 9.82
C THR A 347 27.97 -9.64 8.40
N GLY A 348 28.31 -10.79 7.82
CA GLY A 348 27.85 -11.19 6.49
C GLY A 348 26.34 -11.39 6.42
N LEU A 349 25.73 -12.07 7.42
CA LEU A 349 24.29 -12.29 7.48
C LEU A 349 23.49 -10.99 7.67
N VAL A 350 23.98 -10.09 8.54
CA VAL A 350 23.32 -8.78 8.77
C VAL A 350 23.43 -7.90 7.53
N ALA A 351 24.57 -7.91 6.85
CA ALA A 351 24.74 -7.20 5.58
C ALA A 351 23.78 -7.76 4.52
N GLY A 352 23.73 -9.08 4.36
CA GLY A 352 22.81 -9.75 3.43
C GLY A 352 21.35 -9.47 3.73
N GLY A 353 20.95 -9.55 5.00
CA GLY A 353 19.60 -9.23 5.45
C GLY A 353 19.22 -7.78 5.19
N GLY A 354 20.12 -6.83 5.49
CA GLY A 354 19.92 -5.41 5.22
C GLY A 354 19.82 -5.08 3.73
N MET A 355 20.69 -5.66 2.90
CA MET A 355 20.62 -5.55 1.44
C MET A 355 19.33 -6.16 0.88
N ALA A 356 18.96 -7.34 1.35
CA ALA A 356 17.74 -8.03 0.93
C ALA A 356 16.48 -7.22 1.31
N ALA A 357 16.44 -6.63 2.51
CA ALA A 357 15.35 -5.75 2.93
C ALA A 357 15.24 -4.51 2.02
N GLY A 358 16.35 -3.86 1.70
CA GLY A 358 16.38 -2.74 0.75
C GLY A 358 15.88 -3.14 -0.64
N CYS A 359 16.36 -4.28 -1.17
CA CYS A 359 15.92 -4.83 -2.46
C CYS A 359 14.42 -5.20 -2.43
N PHE A 360 13.93 -5.81 -1.36
CA PHE A 360 12.52 -6.15 -1.20
C PHE A 360 11.63 -4.90 -1.22
N MET A 361 12.05 -3.84 -0.53
CA MET A 361 11.34 -2.55 -0.59
C MET A 361 11.31 -1.98 -2.00
N CYS A 362 12.39 -2.12 -2.78
CA CYS A 362 12.38 -1.72 -4.19
C CYS A 362 11.39 -2.54 -5.04
N CYS A 363 11.24 -3.85 -4.77
CA CYS A 363 10.25 -4.68 -5.49
C CYS A 363 8.83 -4.20 -5.26
N THR A 364 8.48 -3.85 -4.02
CA THR A 364 7.11 -3.49 -3.63
C THR A 364 6.70 -2.10 -4.10
N PHE A 365 7.62 -1.18 -4.26
CA PHE A 365 7.35 0.22 -4.59
C PHE A 365 7.90 0.66 -5.96
N GLY A 366 8.37 -0.27 -6.77
CA GLY A 366 8.85 -0.01 -8.13
C GLY A 366 7.73 0.46 -9.05
N VAL A 367 7.95 1.58 -9.75
CA VAL A 367 6.89 2.29 -10.49
C VAL A 367 7.23 2.53 -11.95
N SER A 368 8.40 2.10 -12.38
CA SER A 368 8.83 2.23 -13.78
C SER A 368 7.84 1.54 -14.75
N GLY A 369 7.25 0.42 -14.33
CA GLY A 369 6.25 -0.32 -15.12
C GLY A 369 4.97 0.45 -15.43
N SER A 370 4.58 1.41 -14.57
CA SER A 370 3.40 2.24 -14.81
C SER A 370 3.67 3.49 -15.64
N SER A 371 4.93 3.89 -15.81
CA SER A 371 5.32 5.20 -16.34
C SER A 371 4.85 5.47 -17.77
N ILE A 372 4.84 4.45 -18.63
CA ILE A 372 4.33 4.55 -20.02
C ILE A 372 2.79 4.63 -20.01
N SER A 373 2.15 3.78 -19.21
CA SER A 373 0.69 3.73 -19.14
C SER A 373 0.09 5.01 -18.54
N LEU A 374 0.82 5.70 -17.66
CA LEU A 374 0.41 6.98 -17.09
C LEU A 374 0.39 8.13 -18.11
N GLU A 375 1.05 8.00 -19.27
CA GLU A 375 0.89 8.99 -20.36
C GLU A 375 -0.55 9.00 -20.87
N GLY A 376 -1.19 7.83 -20.98
CA GLY A 376 -2.59 7.72 -21.40
C GLY A 376 -2.85 8.50 -22.69
N PRO A 377 -3.90 9.35 -22.71
CA PRO A 377 -4.25 10.16 -23.89
C PRO A 377 -3.19 11.20 -24.29
N CYS A 378 -2.27 11.56 -23.37
CA CYS A 378 -1.21 12.54 -23.65
C CYS A 378 -0.01 11.95 -24.39
N LEU A 379 -0.01 10.64 -24.67
CA LEU A 379 1.06 9.96 -25.37
C LEU A 379 1.30 10.53 -26.78
N ASP A 380 0.22 10.77 -27.52
CA ASP A 380 0.30 11.28 -28.90
C ASP A 380 0.86 12.70 -28.93
N HIS A 381 0.50 13.53 -27.93
CA HIS A 381 1.09 14.87 -27.81
C HIS A 381 2.61 14.80 -27.53
N LEU A 382 3.07 13.86 -26.69
CA LEU A 382 4.50 13.70 -26.45
C LEU A 382 5.25 13.24 -27.70
N LYS A 383 4.61 12.39 -28.52
CA LYS A 383 5.17 11.91 -29.80
C LYS A 383 5.22 12.97 -30.89
N SER A 384 4.33 13.96 -30.85
CA SER A 384 4.35 15.08 -31.83
C SER A 384 5.51 16.06 -31.62
N LEU A 385 6.20 15.98 -30.48
CA LEU A 385 7.37 16.79 -30.20
C LEU A 385 8.61 16.25 -30.97
N PRO A 386 9.51 17.12 -31.45
CA PRO A 386 10.74 16.72 -32.15
C PRO A 386 11.81 16.18 -31.17
N ILE A 387 11.47 15.13 -30.43
CA ILE A 387 12.32 14.54 -29.38
C ILE A 387 12.55 13.06 -29.73
N ARG A 388 13.80 12.60 -29.55
CA ARG A 388 14.12 11.19 -29.80
C ARG A 388 13.41 10.28 -28.77
N THR A 389 12.82 9.19 -29.23
CA THR A 389 12.16 8.19 -28.37
C THR A 389 13.07 7.69 -27.24
N ARG A 390 14.37 7.53 -27.53
CA ARG A 390 15.37 7.11 -26.54
C ARG A 390 15.49 8.11 -25.40
N ASP A 391 15.43 9.41 -25.67
CA ASP A 391 15.54 10.45 -24.64
C ASP A 391 14.30 10.45 -23.73
N ILE A 392 13.13 10.17 -24.28
CA ILE A 392 11.89 10.01 -23.51
C ILE A 392 12.00 8.82 -22.55
N ILE A 393 12.46 7.68 -23.03
CA ILE A 393 12.61 6.47 -22.20
C ILE A 393 13.68 6.71 -21.12
N ASN A 394 14.84 7.26 -21.50
CA ASN A 394 15.94 7.52 -20.56
C ASN A 394 15.52 8.53 -19.48
N SER A 395 14.76 9.56 -19.82
CA SER A 395 14.28 10.54 -18.84
C SER A 395 13.37 9.90 -17.78
N LYS A 396 12.54 8.94 -18.18
CA LYS A 396 11.68 8.18 -17.26
C LYS A 396 12.50 7.28 -16.34
N LEU A 397 13.44 6.53 -16.89
CA LEU A 397 14.35 5.68 -16.09
C LEU A 397 15.18 6.52 -15.11
N LEU A 398 15.77 7.62 -15.59
CA LEU A 398 16.53 8.53 -14.74
C LEU A 398 15.67 9.14 -13.62
N PHE A 399 14.42 9.50 -13.92
CA PHE A 399 13.49 10.02 -12.92
C PHE A 399 13.25 9.00 -11.81
N HIS A 400 12.92 7.75 -12.15
CA HIS A 400 12.66 6.69 -11.16
C HIS A 400 13.89 6.40 -10.31
N TYR A 401 15.04 6.22 -10.95
CA TYR A 401 16.30 6.01 -10.25
C TYR A 401 16.61 7.17 -9.29
N SER A 402 16.53 8.42 -9.75
CA SER A 402 16.81 9.60 -8.92
C SER A 402 15.86 9.78 -7.75
N LEU A 403 14.69 9.17 -7.80
CA LEU A 403 13.70 9.24 -6.72
C LEU A 403 14.01 8.26 -5.57
N ILE A 404 14.44 7.04 -5.89
CA ILE A 404 14.58 5.94 -4.90
C ILE A 404 16.04 5.76 -4.48
N ALA A 405 16.99 5.91 -5.39
CA ALA A 405 18.41 5.66 -5.14
C ALA A 405 18.99 6.41 -3.93
N PRO A 406 18.65 7.71 -3.68
CA PRO A 406 19.17 8.42 -2.51
C PRO A 406 18.75 7.78 -1.18
N ALA A 407 17.50 7.30 -1.07
CA ALA A 407 17.02 6.66 0.14
C ALA A 407 17.74 5.33 0.40
N LEU A 408 17.96 4.53 -0.66
CA LEU A 408 18.75 3.30 -0.58
C LEU A 408 20.20 3.56 -0.19
N LEU A 409 20.81 4.60 -0.74
CA LEU A 409 22.17 5.02 -0.36
C LEU A 409 22.25 5.35 1.12
N VAL A 410 21.31 6.13 1.65
CA VAL A 410 21.23 6.43 3.09
C VAL A 410 21.14 5.16 3.91
N LEU A 411 20.26 4.22 3.55
CA LEU A 411 20.14 2.93 4.25
C LEU A 411 21.45 2.15 4.22
N SER A 412 22.08 2.03 3.04
CA SER A 412 23.34 1.29 2.88
C SER A 412 24.48 1.91 3.71
N ILE A 413 24.61 3.24 3.71
CA ILE A 413 25.62 3.94 4.51
C ILE A 413 25.36 3.72 6.00
N VAL A 414 24.13 3.81 6.46
CA VAL A 414 23.75 3.58 7.85
C VAL A 414 24.14 2.17 8.28
N LEU A 415 23.83 1.15 7.48
CA LEU A 415 24.20 -0.24 7.75
C LEU A 415 25.72 -0.39 7.87
N CYS A 416 26.49 0.19 6.93
CA CYS A 416 27.95 0.11 6.95
C CYS A 416 28.53 0.75 8.22
N VAL A 417 28.02 1.91 8.64
CA VAL A 417 28.53 2.64 9.81
C VAL A 417 28.15 1.95 11.12
N VAL A 418 26.89 1.53 11.26
CA VAL A 418 26.36 0.94 12.51
C VAL A 418 27.00 -0.42 12.77
N CYS A 419 27.12 -1.25 11.73
CA CYS A 419 27.67 -2.62 11.86
C CYS A 419 29.18 -2.68 11.64
N ARG A 420 29.83 -1.55 11.28
CA ARG A 420 31.28 -1.44 11.03
C ARG A 420 31.78 -2.45 10.01
N PHE A 421 31.18 -2.47 8.83
CA PHE A 421 31.57 -3.37 7.73
C PHE A 421 32.95 -3.03 7.19
N ASP A 422 33.70 -4.07 6.77
CA ASP A 422 34.92 -3.92 6.01
C ASP A 422 34.65 -3.26 4.67
N TRP A 423 35.67 -2.65 4.07
CA TRP A 423 35.51 -1.89 2.83
C TRP A 423 34.93 -2.72 1.67
N LYS A 424 35.24 -4.03 1.57
CA LYS A 424 34.71 -4.93 0.54
C LYS A 424 33.20 -5.13 0.72
N LEU A 425 32.81 -5.48 1.94
CA LEU A 425 31.41 -5.70 2.28
C LEU A 425 30.61 -4.39 2.23
N ALA A 426 31.21 -3.25 2.62
CA ALA A 426 30.61 -1.93 2.51
C ALA A 426 30.35 -1.55 1.03
N ALA A 427 31.31 -1.82 0.15
CA ALA A 427 31.13 -1.61 -1.29
C ALA A 427 29.96 -2.45 -1.85
N CYS A 428 29.89 -3.73 -1.47
CA CYS A 428 28.77 -4.59 -1.86
C CYS A 428 27.43 -4.09 -1.29
N CYS A 429 27.41 -3.69 -0.03
CA CYS A 429 26.21 -3.16 0.64
C CYS A 429 25.65 -1.90 -0.05
N ILE A 430 26.52 -1.09 -0.65
CA ILE A 430 26.12 0.09 -1.43
C ILE A 430 25.71 -0.31 -2.85
N LEU A 431 26.52 -1.11 -3.54
CA LEU A 431 26.37 -1.35 -4.98
C LEU A 431 25.25 -2.36 -5.30
N LEU A 432 25.06 -3.39 -4.50
CA LEU A 432 24.09 -4.45 -4.79
C LEU A 432 22.63 -3.92 -4.80
N PRO A 433 22.13 -3.15 -3.80
CA PRO A 433 20.81 -2.58 -3.85
C PRO A 433 20.62 -1.58 -5.00
N GLN A 434 21.66 -0.83 -5.38
CA GLN A 434 21.62 0.09 -6.52
C GLN A 434 21.52 -0.68 -7.85
N ALA A 435 22.31 -1.74 -8.02
CA ALA A 435 22.24 -2.61 -9.19
C ALA A 435 20.87 -3.29 -9.32
N PHE A 436 20.31 -3.72 -8.19
CA PHE A 436 18.99 -4.31 -8.13
C PHE A 436 17.88 -3.31 -8.48
N LEU A 437 17.97 -2.07 -8.01
CA LEU A 437 17.03 -0.99 -8.38
C LEU A 437 17.07 -0.75 -9.89
N ILE A 438 18.26 -0.62 -10.47
CA ILE A 438 18.44 -0.44 -11.92
C ILE A 438 17.83 -1.61 -12.69
N PHE A 439 18.11 -2.85 -12.28
CA PHE A 439 17.52 -4.05 -12.87
C PHE A 439 15.98 -4.03 -12.80
N SER A 440 15.41 -3.75 -11.63
CA SER A 440 13.96 -3.68 -11.42
C SER A 440 13.30 -2.61 -12.28
N ASP A 441 13.93 -1.43 -12.40
CA ASP A 441 13.44 -0.34 -13.24
C ASP A 441 13.48 -0.68 -14.73
N MET A 442 14.55 -1.35 -15.19
CA MET A 442 14.63 -1.84 -16.58
C MET A 442 13.57 -2.91 -16.86
N LEU A 443 13.36 -3.84 -15.94
CA LEU A 443 12.32 -4.86 -16.08
C LEU A 443 10.93 -4.22 -16.17
N GLY A 444 10.63 -3.28 -15.27
CA GLY A 444 9.36 -2.56 -15.26
C GLY A 444 9.12 -1.76 -16.54
N MET A 445 10.14 -1.03 -17.01
CA MET A 445 10.06 -0.26 -18.25
C MET A 445 9.84 -1.17 -19.45
N LEU A 446 10.56 -2.27 -19.56
CA LEU A 446 10.41 -3.24 -20.64
C LEU A 446 8.98 -3.76 -20.72
N VAL A 447 8.46 -4.25 -19.60
CA VAL A 447 7.08 -4.79 -19.55
C VAL A 447 6.05 -3.68 -19.79
N GLY A 448 6.28 -2.47 -19.28
CA GLY A 448 5.44 -1.30 -19.53
C GLY A 448 5.33 -0.92 -21.00
N LEU A 449 6.41 -1.07 -21.78
CA LEU A 449 6.43 -0.85 -23.23
C LEU A 449 5.67 -1.94 -24.01
N PHE A 450 5.77 -3.19 -23.57
CA PHE A 450 5.12 -4.32 -24.24
C PHE A 450 3.64 -4.49 -23.89
N TYR A 451 3.24 -4.11 -22.66
CA TYR A 451 1.88 -4.25 -22.13
C TYR A 451 1.32 -2.95 -21.56
N PRO A 452 1.33 -1.84 -22.32
CA PRO A 452 0.81 -0.57 -21.84
C PRO A 452 -0.71 -0.61 -21.69
N LYS A 453 -1.23 0.02 -20.64
CA LYS A 453 -2.66 0.27 -20.44
C LYS A 453 -2.92 1.76 -20.62
N LEU A 454 -3.20 2.20 -21.85
CA LEU A 454 -3.37 3.63 -22.18
C LEU A 454 -4.77 4.14 -21.84
N ASN A 455 -5.80 3.29 -22.01
CA ASN A 455 -7.19 3.64 -21.71
C ASN A 455 -7.55 3.26 -20.28
N TRP A 456 -7.32 4.19 -19.35
CA TRP A 456 -7.64 4.02 -17.94
C TRP A 456 -8.54 5.15 -17.44
N THR A 457 -9.39 4.84 -16.48
CA THR A 457 -10.32 5.80 -15.87
C THR A 457 -9.86 6.26 -14.49
N ASN A 458 -9.06 5.44 -13.80
CA ASN A 458 -8.52 5.72 -12.48
C ASN A 458 -7.01 5.39 -12.45
N GLU A 459 -6.21 6.28 -11.85
CA GLU A 459 -4.77 6.11 -11.67
C GLU A 459 -4.39 4.78 -11.01
N ALA A 460 -5.18 4.31 -10.04
CA ALA A 460 -4.94 3.06 -9.34
C ALA A 460 -4.96 1.82 -10.25
N GLU A 461 -5.66 1.90 -11.39
CA GLU A 461 -5.67 0.82 -12.38
C GLU A 461 -4.31 0.62 -13.03
N VAL A 462 -3.56 1.70 -13.19
CA VAL A 462 -2.24 1.70 -13.85
C VAL A 462 -1.14 1.47 -12.84
N VAL A 463 -1.22 2.14 -11.68
CA VAL A 463 -0.16 2.13 -10.66
C VAL A 463 -0.17 0.84 -9.82
N LYS A 464 -1.35 0.27 -9.55
CA LYS A 464 -1.47 -0.91 -8.67
C LYS A 464 -1.93 -2.20 -9.35
N ARG A 465 -2.67 -2.09 -10.47
CA ARG A 465 -3.37 -3.23 -11.08
C ARG A 465 -2.94 -3.52 -12.52
N SER A 466 -1.92 -2.82 -13.04
CA SER A 466 -1.42 -3.10 -14.38
C SER A 466 -0.55 -4.36 -14.40
N MET A 467 -0.60 -5.07 -15.53
CA MET A 467 0.26 -6.26 -15.74
C MET A 467 1.74 -5.89 -15.63
N ALA A 468 2.12 -4.70 -16.10
CA ALA A 468 3.50 -4.24 -16.06
C ALA A 468 4.02 -4.08 -14.63
N VAL A 469 3.22 -3.48 -13.72
CA VAL A 469 3.59 -3.33 -12.31
C VAL A 469 3.62 -4.69 -11.61
N MET A 470 2.67 -5.58 -11.88
CA MET A 470 2.67 -6.92 -11.29
C MET A 470 3.89 -7.74 -11.72
N VAL A 471 4.23 -7.74 -13.01
CA VAL A 471 5.41 -8.46 -13.50
C VAL A 471 6.70 -7.85 -12.97
N GLN A 472 6.79 -6.52 -12.86
CA GLN A 472 7.92 -5.86 -12.23
C GLN A 472 8.07 -6.32 -10.78
N MET A 473 7.00 -6.23 -9.97
CA MET A 473 7.02 -6.58 -8.56
C MET A 473 7.38 -8.05 -8.34
N PHE A 474 6.60 -8.97 -8.89
CA PHE A 474 6.83 -10.41 -8.69
C PHE A 474 8.07 -10.92 -9.40
N GLY A 475 8.43 -10.38 -10.57
CA GLY A 475 9.65 -10.74 -11.28
C GLY A 475 10.91 -10.31 -10.53
N SER A 476 10.92 -9.10 -9.97
CA SER A 476 12.02 -8.63 -9.13
C SER A 476 12.10 -9.43 -7.81
N MET A 477 10.94 -9.73 -7.17
CA MET A 477 10.91 -10.60 -5.99
C MET A 477 11.43 -12.01 -6.28
N ALA A 478 11.10 -12.57 -7.45
CA ALA A 478 11.60 -13.88 -7.86
C ALA A 478 13.14 -13.87 -8.03
N VAL A 479 13.69 -12.82 -8.65
CA VAL A 479 15.15 -12.69 -8.80
C VAL A 479 15.83 -12.53 -7.44
N LEU A 480 15.25 -11.73 -6.53
CA LEU A 480 15.75 -11.63 -5.14
C LEU A 480 15.69 -12.99 -4.43
N GLY A 481 14.56 -13.69 -4.51
CA GLY A 481 14.37 -15.01 -3.90
C GLY A 481 15.34 -16.07 -4.46
N ILE A 482 15.55 -16.09 -5.78
CA ILE A 482 16.53 -16.97 -6.43
C ILE A 482 17.94 -16.64 -5.92
N GLY A 483 18.31 -15.37 -5.81
CA GLY A 483 19.60 -14.96 -5.26
C GLY A 483 19.79 -15.46 -3.82
N ILE A 484 18.81 -15.28 -2.95
CA ILE A 484 18.87 -15.78 -1.57
C ILE A 484 18.96 -17.32 -1.54
N ALA A 485 18.10 -18.01 -2.30
CA ALA A 485 18.09 -19.46 -2.35
C ALA A 485 19.40 -20.03 -2.92
N ALA A 486 19.96 -19.40 -3.95
CA ALA A 486 21.24 -19.83 -4.54
C ALA A 486 22.41 -19.73 -3.54
N TYR A 487 22.37 -18.71 -2.66
CA TYR A 487 23.36 -18.65 -1.58
C TYR A 487 23.25 -19.86 -0.65
N PHE A 488 22.08 -20.11 -0.07
CA PHE A 488 21.90 -21.17 0.93
C PHE A 488 22.01 -22.58 0.35
N LEU A 489 21.62 -22.79 -0.90
CA LEU A 489 21.64 -24.14 -1.51
C LEU A 489 22.97 -24.52 -2.13
N PHE A 490 23.74 -23.54 -2.64
CA PHE A 490 24.92 -23.84 -3.45
C PHE A 490 26.20 -23.12 -3.02
N ALA A 491 26.11 -21.91 -2.47
CA ALA A 491 27.27 -21.07 -2.25
C ALA A 491 27.76 -21.08 -0.79
N ALA A 492 26.92 -21.36 0.18
CA ALA A 492 27.23 -21.23 1.61
C ALA A 492 28.42 -22.10 2.05
N GLU A 493 28.61 -23.28 1.46
CA GLU A 493 29.71 -24.21 1.78
C GLU A 493 30.99 -23.99 0.93
N HIS A 494 30.89 -23.22 -0.19
CA HIS A 494 31.96 -23.16 -1.19
C HIS A 494 32.53 -21.76 -1.39
N ILE A 495 31.78 -20.70 -1.03
CA ILE A 495 32.14 -19.32 -1.39
C ILE A 495 31.95 -18.42 -0.18
N GLN A 496 32.92 -17.55 0.08
CA GLN A 496 32.80 -16.51 1.11
C GLN A 496 31.64 -15.54 0.76
N MET A 497 30.92 -15.06 1.76
CA MET A 497 29.77 -14.16 1.60
C MET A 497 30.10 -12.94 0.77
N ASP A 498 31.24 -12.30 1.01
CA ASP A 498 31.69 -11.10 0.28
C ASP A 498 31.81 -11.37 -1.22
N THR A 499 32.44 -12.51 -1.58
CA THR A 499 32.61 -12.93 -2.97
C THR A 499 31.26 -13.21 -3.63
N TYR A 500 30.33 -13.83 -2.89
CA TYR A 500 28.96 -14.07 -3.39
C TYR A 500 28.24 -12.77 -3.68
N TYR A 501 28.31 -11.77 -2.79
CA TYR A 501 27.68 -10.46 -3.01
C TYR A 501 28.31 -9.70 -4.17
N MET A 502 29.63 -9.81 -4.37
CA MET A 502 30.31 -9.23 -5.55
C MET A 502 29.82 -9.87 -6.85
N ILE A 503 29.74 -11.20 -6.91
CA ILE A 503 29.24 -11.94 -8.09
C ILE A 503 27.78 -11.56 -8.37
N SER A 504 26.95 -11.52 -7.33
CA SER A 504 25.53 -11.14 -7.46
C SER A 504 25.37 -9.71 -7.97
N THR A 505 26.19 -8.78 -7.48
CA THR A 505 26.20 -7.38 -7.96
C THR A 505 26.57 -7.30 -9.44
N ALA A 506 27.63 -8.00 -9.85
CA ALA A 506 28.06 -8.04 -11.24
C ALA A 506 26.99 -8.67 -12.14
N ALA A 507 26.38 -9.78 -11.71
CA ALA A 507 25.30 -10.43 -12.45
C ALA A 507 24.09 -9.51 -12.64
N LEU A 508 23.70 -8.75 -11.61
CA LEU A 508 22.60 -7.77 -11.72
C LEU A 508 22.91 -6.63 -12.69
N PHE A 509 24.14 -6.11 -12.70
CA PHE A 509 24.54 -5.10 -13.69
C PHE A 509 24.53 -5.66 -15.12
N VAL A 510 24.99 -6.89 -15.32
CA VAL A 510 24.95 -7.55 -16.64
C VAL A 510 23.49 -7.73 -17.09
N LEU A 511 22.61 -8.23 -16.21
CA LEU A 511 21.18 -8.37 -16.51
C LEU A 511 20.54 -6.99 -16.84
N ALA A 512 20.85 -5.96 -16.07
CA ALA A 512 20.37 -4.61 -16.33
C ALA A 512 20.85 -4.08 -17.68
N ALA A 513 22.12 -4.31 -18.04
CA ALA A 513 22.69 -3.90 -19.33
C ALA A 513 22.01 -4.61 -20.50
N ILE A 514 21.74 -5.92 -20.37
CA ILE A 514 20.99 -6.69 -21.37
C ILE A 514 19.57 -6.13 -21.54
N LEU A 515 18.86 -5.88 -20.43
CA LEU A 515 17.52 -5.29 -20.48
C LEU A 515 17.53 -3.90 -21.11
N TYR A 516 18.51 -3.06 -20.77
CA TYR A 516 18.68 -1.75 -21.37
C TYR A 516 18.87 -1.84 -22.88
N TYR A 517 19.73 -2.74 -23.35
CA TYR A 517 19.94 -2.99 -24.78
C TYR A 517 18.62 -3.37 -25.46
N VAL A 518 17.85 -4.29 -24.87
CA VAL A 518 16.55 -4.73 -25.38
C VAL A 518 15.55 -3.56 -25.43
N ILE A 519 15.51 -2.73 -24.38
CA ILE A 519 14.63 -1.54 -24.32
C ILE A 519 14.99 -0.56 -25.45
N MET A 520 16.28 -0.28 -25.67
CA MET A 520 16.72 0.70 -26.66
C MET A 520 16.56 0.22 -28.11
N HIS A 521 16.62 -1.08 -28.35
CA HIS A 521 16.47 -1.64 -29.71
C HIS A 521 15.02 -2.02 -30.05
N PHE A 522 14.37 -2.74 -29.16
CA PHE A 522 13.02 -3.27 -29.42
C PHE A 522 11.94 -2.42 -28.76
N GLY A 523 12.19 -1.95 -27.56
CA GLY A 523 11.27 -1.13 -26.79
C GLY A 523 11.01 0.22 -27.45
N ALA A 524 12.04 0.90 -27.93
CA ALA A 524 11.90 2.19 -28.62
C ALA A 524 11.05 2.07 -29.90
N ARG A 525 11.28 1.03 -30.72
CA ARG A 525 10.44 0.75 -31.91
C ARG A 525 8.99 0.43 -31.54
N LYS A 526 8.80 -0.25 -30.39
CA LYS A 526 7.46 -0.56 -29.88
C LYS A 526 6.75 0.70 -29.40
N TYR A 527 7.46 1.60 -28.72
CA TYR A 527 6.93 2.89 -28.27
C TYR A 527 6.39 3.73 -29.43
N GLU A 528 7.12 3.79 -30.54
CA GLU A 528 6.71 4.52 -31.74
C GLU A 528 5.38 4.02 -32.33
N LYS A 529 5.09 2.73 -32.16
CA LYS A 529 3.83 2.09 -32.64
C LYS A 529 2.67 2.15 -31.63
N LEU A 530 2.86 2.72 -30.43
CA LEU A 530 1.80 2.88 -29.44
C LEU A 530 0.90 4.05 -29.84
N GLY A 531 -0.39 3.96 -29.67
CA GLY A 531 -1.34 5.07 -29.89
C GLY A 531 -1.78 5.29 -31.34
N GLY A 532 -1.29 4.47 -32.31
CA GLY A 532 -1.73 4.47 -33.70
C GLY A 532 -2.86 3.48 -33.94
#